data_7b8417ca782e123ae4ba06b3473b7c55
#
_entry.id   7b8417ca782e123ae4ba06b3473b7c55
#
_cell.length_a   1.000
_cell.length_b   1.000
_cell.length_c   1.000
_cell.angle_alpha   90.00
_cell.angle_beta   90.00
_cell.angle_gamma   90.00
#
_symmetry.space_group_name_H-M   'P 1'
#
loop_
_entity.id
_entity.type
_entity.pdbx_description
1 polymer ?
#
loop_
_entity_poly.entity_id
_entity_poly.type
_entity_poly.pdbx_seq_one_letter_code
_entity_poly.pdbx_strand_id
1 'polypeptide(L)'
;MQTSAVLLEKPESLSLELVGLKDPDHDEVVVRVLHSGISTGTEKLLWSGAMPPFPGLGYPLVPGYEAVGEVIEAPKGASVKVGDLVFVPGSNGFVDAKGLFGGSARHLVTPVKRITKINSEIGEKGVLYALAATARHALTGPDAKFPDLIIGHGALGRLLARITIIAGGKPPTVWEIDKKRVSGASGYEVMHPDSDTRKDYSCVYDASGRSDLLDDWIGHCAVGSEIVLAGFYADRIN
;
A
#
# COMPACT_ATOMS: atom_id res chain seq x y z
N MET A 1 -21.82 -17.21 6.08
CA MET A 1 -20.67 -18.14 6.24
C MET A 1 -19.69 -17.64 7.30
N GLN A 2 -18.61 -18.38 7.65
CA GLN A 2 -17.55 -17.91 8.57
C GLN A 2 -16.20 -17.99 7.90
N THR A 3 -15.27 -17.12 8.32
CA THR A 3 -13.89 -17.11 7.84
C THR A 3 -12.91 -16.84 8.97
N SER A 4 -11.72 -17.46 8.91
CA SER A 4 -10.62 -17.08 9.81
C SER A 4 -10.05 -15.74 9.34
N ALA A 5 -9.87 -14.81 10.25
CA ALA A 5 -9.33 -13.48 9.97
C ALA A 5 -8.39 -13.02 11.08
N VAL A 6 -7.43 -12.21 10.70
CA VAL A 6 -6.68 -11.41 11.66
C VAL A 6 -7.61 -10.32 12.18
N LEU A 7 -7.81 -10.26 13.49
CA LEU A 7 -8.71 -9.32 14.14
C LEU A 7 -7.92 -8.39 15.06
N LEU A 8 -8.10 -7.11 14.89
CA LEU A 8 -7.74 -6.09 15.87
C LEU A 8 -8.99 -5.81 16.71
N GLU A 9 -9.07 -6.38 17.90
CA GLU A 9 -10.22 -6.19 18.81
C GLU A 9 -10.29 -4.76 19.36
N LYS A 10 -9.12 -4.21 19.63
CA LYS A 10 -8.85 -2.84 20.07
C LYS A 10 -7.39 -2.53 19.78
N PRO A 11 -6.91 -1.29 19.97
CA PRO A 11 -5.49 -1.00 19.89
C PRO A 11 -4.65 -1.96 20.73
N GLU A 12 -3.53 -2.40 20.17
CA GLU A 12 -2.55 -3.33 20.77
C GLU A 12 -3.08 -4.74 21.09
N SER A 13 -4.29 -5.07 20.60
CA SER A 13 -4.90 -6.41 20.80
C SER A 13 -5.16 -7.05 19.44
N LEU A 14 -4.34 -8.04 19.08
CA LEU A 14 -4.42 -8.77 17.82
C LEU A 14 -4.66 -10.24 18.11
N SER A 15 -5.63 -10.83 17.42
CA SER A 15 -5.96 -12.26 17.50
C SER A 15 -6.20 -12.84 16.11
N LEU A 16 -6.30 -14.16 16.04
CA LEU A 16 -6.78 -14.89 14.86
C LEU A 16 -8.12 -15.53 15.25
N GLU A 17 -9.20 -15.00 14.67
CA GLU A 17 -10.56 -15.37 15.05
C GLU A 17 -11.39 -15.90 13.89
N LEU A 18 -12.47 -16.60 14.21
CA LEU A 18 -13.55 -16.89 13.28
C LEU A 18 -14.56 -15.74 13.31
N VAL A 19 -14.65 -15.03 12.21
CA VAL A 19 -15.60 -13.91 12.05
C VAL A 19 -16.71 -14.27 11.07
N GLY A 20 -17.90 -13.69 11.28
CA GLY A 20 -19.01 -13.83 10.36
C GLY A 20 -18.69 -13.15 9.01
N LEU A 21 -19.00 -13.84 7.92
CA LEU A 21 -18.89 -13.31 6.55
C LEU A 21 -20.29 -13.39 5.93
N LYS A 22 -20.76 -12.29 5.35
CA LYS A 22 -22.05 -12.25 4.65
C LYS A 22 -22.08 -13.20 3.45
N ASP A 23 -23.24 -13.59 3.00
CA ASP A 23 -23.40 -14.26 1.73
C ASP A 23 -23.17 -13.25 0.58
N PRO A 24 -22.59 -13.67 -0.56
CA PRO A 24 -22.33 -12.76 -1.66
C PRO A 24 -23.62 -12.28 -2.32
N ASP A 25 -23.67 -11.00 -2.63
CA ASP A 25 -24.71 -10.39 -3.45
C ASP A 25 -24.54 -10.74 -4.93
N HIS A 26 -25.52 -10.40 -5.77
CA HIS A 26 -25.56 -10.76 -7.19
C HIS A 26 -24.39 -10.21 -8.04
N ASP A 27 -23.67 -9.20 -7.57
CA ASP A 27 -22.50 -8.58 -8.21
C ASP A 27 -21.19 -8.82 -7.44
N GLU A 28 -21.20 -9.71 -6.46
CA GLU A 28 -20.06 -10.01 -5.61
C GLU A 28 -19.43 -11.37 -5.92
N VAL A 29 -18.17 -11.49 -5.61
CA VAL A 29 -17.37 -12.71 -5.68
C VAL A 29 -16.96 -13.16 -4.29
N VAL A 30 -16.73 -14.47 -4.14
CA VAL A 30 -16.01 -15.03 -3.01
C VAL A 30 -14.57 -15.34 -3.45
N VAL A 31 -13.61 -14.80 -2.72
CA VAL A 31 -12.18 -14.99 -2.97
C VAL A 31 -11.54 -15.74 -1.82
N ARG A 32 -10.85 -16.83 -2.13
CA ARG A 32 -9.97 -17.53 -1.19
C ARG A 32 -8.59 -16.86 -1.24
N VAL A 33 -8.21 -16.18 -0.17
CA VAL A 33 -6.92 -15.48 -0.08
C VAL A 33 -5.78 -16.49 0.02
N LEU A 34 -4.76 -16.29 -0.79
CA LEU A 34 -3.52 -17.05 -0.82
C LEU A 34 -2.39 -16.29 -0.13
N HIS A 35 -2.32 -14.98 -0.37
CA HIS A 35 -1.32 -14.08 0.20
C HIS A 35 -1.97 -12.77 0.60
N SER A 36 -1.55 -12.22 1.75
CA SER A 36 -1.93 -10.88 2.19
C SER A 36 -0.67 -10.14 2.65
N GLY A 37 -0.43 -8.97 2.09
CA GLY A 37 0.64 -8.09 2.52
C GLY A 37 0.32 -7.42 3.86
N ILE A 38 1.35 -6.99 4.58
CA ILE A 38 1.24 -6.20 5.80
C ILE A 38 1.96 -4.89 5.56
N SER A 39 1.22 -3.80 5.52
CA SER A 39 1.79 -2.46 5.40
C SER A 39 2.33 -1.99 6.75
N THR A 40 3.63 -1.82 6.83
CA THR A 40 4.31 -1.36 8.06
C THR A 40 3.92 0.07 8.45
N GLY A 41 3.32 0.84 7.56
CA GLY A 41 2.76 2.16 7.86
C GLY A 41 1.32 2.05 8.40
N THR A 42 0.40 1.64 7.55
CA THR A 42 -1.05 1.64 7.84
C THR A 42 -1.43 0.70 8.96
N GLU A 43 -1.03 -0.59 8.88
CA GLU A 43 -1.37 -1.57 9.91
C GLU A 43 -0.74 -1.23 11.27
N LYS A 44 0.45 -0.63 11.29
CA LYS A 44 1.06 -0.14 12.53
C LYS A 44 0.20 0.93 13.20
N LEU A 45 -0.34 1.89 12.43
CA LEU A 45 -1.22 2.92 12.94
C LEU A 45 -2.54 2.37 13.45
N LEU A 46 -3.13 1.40 12.73
CA LEU A 46 -4.33 0.69 13.16
C LEU A 46 -4.06 -0.09 14.46
N TRP A 47 -2.96 -0.83 14.52
CA TRP A 47 -2.60 -1.61 15.70
C TRP A 47 -2.32 -0.74 16.92
N SER A 48 -1.58 0.38 16.77
CA SER A 48 -1.26 1.28 17.88
C SER A 48 -2.41 2.20 18.29
N GLY A 49 -3.52 2.26 17.52
CA GLY A 49 -4.59 3.22 17.73
C GLY A 49 -4.26 4.66 17.32
N ALA A 50 -3.09 4.89 16.71
CA ALA A 50 -2.65 6.21 16.25
C ALA A 50 -3.17 6.60 14.86
N MET A 51 -4.02 5.76 14.23
CA MET A 51 -4.65 6.09 12.96
C MET A 51 -5.51 7.34 13.13
N PRO A 52 -5.29 8.41 12.34
CA PRO A 52 -6.15 9.57 12.33
C PRO A 52 -7.61 9.18 12.06
N PRO A 53 -8.60 9.99 12.48
CA PRO A 53 -10.01 9.73 12.19
C PRO A 53 -10.22 9.49 10.69
N PHE A 54 -10.78 8.32 10.36
CA PHE A 54 -10.98 7.88 8.99
C PHE A 54 -12.38 7.27 8.86
N PRO A 55 -13.14 7.54 7.78
CA PRO A 55 -14.45 6.95 7.59
C PRO A 55 -14.39 5.41 7.61
N GLY A 56 -15.19 4.79 8.46
CA GLY A 56 -15.22 3.35 8.65
C GLY A 56 -14.23 2.81 9.71
N LEU A 57 -13.38 3.66 10.29
CA LEU A 57 -12.53 3.26 11.41
C LEU A 57 -13.38 2.89 12.63
N GLY A 58 -13.08 1.76 13.21
CA GLY A 58 -13.73 1.26 14.43
C GLY A 58 -13.27 -0.16 14.71
N TYR A 59 -13.20 -0.52 15.98
CA TYR A 59 -12.86 -1.85 16.44
C TYR A 59 -14.11 -2.61 16.89
N PRO A 60 -14.15 -3.96 16.79
CA PRO A 60 -13.13 -4.80 16.19
C PRO A 60 -13.04 -4.61 14.67
N LEU A 61 -11.84 -4.75 14.11
CA LEU A 61 -11.62 -4.62 12.67
C LEU A 61 -10.69 -5.69 12.10
N VAL A 62 -10.91 -6.05 10.83
CA VAL A 62 -10.02 -6.85 10.01
C VAL A 62 -9.17 -5.89 9.17
N PRO A 63 -7.84 -5.87 9.34
CA PRO A 63 -6.95 -4.99 8.58
C PRO A 63 -6.65 -5.54 7.17
N GLY A 64 -5.78 -4.86 6.45
CA GLY A 64 -5.18 -5.33 5.19
C GLY A 64 -5.88 -4.83 3.93
N TYR A 65 -5.08 -4.38 2.96
CA TYR A 65 -5.54 -3.92 1.65
C TYR A 65 -4.69 -4.47 0.49
N GLU A 66 -3.91 -5.50 0.77
CA GLU A 66 -2.91 -6.08 -0.13
C GLU A 66 -3.15 -7.59 -0.27
N ALA A 67 -4.39 -8.00 -0.59
CA ALA A 67 -4.70 -9.42 -0.71
C ALA A 67 -4.62 -9.92 -2.16
N VAL A 68 -4.11 -11.13 -2.32
CA VAL A 68 -4.13 -11.90 -3.57
C VAL A 68 -4.79 -13.23 -3.29
N GLY A 69 -5.73 -13.63 -4.14
CA GLY A 69 -6.46 -14.87 -3.95
C GLY A 69 -7.09 -15.41 -5.23
N GLU A 70 -7.65 -16.56 -5.09
CA GLU A 70 -8.38 -17.27 -6.15
C GLU A 70 -9.88 -17.05 -6.00
N VAL A 71 -10.54 -16.71 -7.07
CA VAL A 71 -12.01 -16.63 -7.11
C VAL A 71 -12.57 -18.07 -6.95
N ILE A 72 -13.37 -18.30 -5.92
CA ILE A 72 -14.03 -19.58 -5.67
C ILE A 72 -15.53 -19.54 -5.94
N GLU A 73 -16.13 -18.35 -6.01
CA GLU A 73 -17.51 -18.14 -6.44
C GLU A 73 -17.61 -16.82 -7.21
N ALA A 74 -18.33 -16.83 -8.32
CA ALA A 74 -18.54 -15.65 -9.16
C ALA A 74 -19.94 -15.65 -9.77
N PRO A 75 -20.59 -14.48 -9.94
CA PRO A 75 -21.88 -14.36 -10.60
C PRO A 75 -21.76 -14.68 -12.09
N LYS A 76 -22.87 -15.16 -12.68
CA LYS A 76 -22.93 -15.42 -14.13
C LYS A 76 -22.68 -14.15 -14.92
N GLY A 77 -21.78 -14.22 -15.91
CA GLY A 77 -21.46 -13.08 -16.77
C GLY A 77 -20.48 -12.06 -16.15
N ALA A 78 -19.90 -12.34 -14.99
CA ALA A 78 -18.85 -11.51 -14.43
C ALA A 78 -17.59 -11.49 -15.30
N SER A 79 -16.79 -10.44 -15.17
CA SER A 79 -15.50 -10.29 -15.85
C SER A 79 -14.42 -11.27 -15.36
N VAL A 80 -14.70 -12.00 -14.28
CA VAL A 80 -13.86 -13.03 -13.68
C VAL A 80 -14.63 -14.33 -13.53
N LYS A 81 -13.92 -15.45 -13.44
CA LYS A 81 -14.49 -16.78 -13.25
C LYS A 81 -13.79 -17.52 -12.13
N VAL A 82 -14.41 -18.58 -11.63
CA VAL A 82 -13.80 -19.51 -10.66
C VAL A 82 -12.45 -19.99 -11.19
N GLY A 83 -11.44 -19.96 -10.32
CA GLY A 83 -10.05 -20.27 -10.63
C GLY A 83 -9.19 -19.08 -11.08
N ASP A 84 -9.78 -17.92 -11.35
CA ASP A 84 -9.00 -16.72 -11.69
C ASP A 84 -8.24 -16.21 -10.46
N LEU A 85 -6.97 -15.86 -10.67
CA LEU A 85 -6.16 -15.16 -9.66
C LEU A 85 -6.48 -13.68 -9.70
N VAL A 86 -6.76 -13.10 -8.54
CA VAL A 86 -7.17 -11.69 -8.42
C VAL A 86 -6.44 -10.99 -7.28
N PHE A 87 -6.17 -9.70 -7.49
CA PHE A 87 -5.84 -8.76 -6.43
C PHE A 87 -7.13 -8.20 -5.83
N VAL A 88 -7.18 -8.12 -4.49
CA VAL A 88 -8.32 -7.60 -3.72
C VAL A 88 -7.83 -6.50 -2.78
N PRO A 89 -8.27 -5.25 -2.95
CA PRO A 89 -7.87 -4.12 -2.08
C PRO A 89 -8.59 -4.13 -0.72
N GLY A 90 -9.20 -5.23 -0.34
CA GLY A 90 -9.93 -5.42 0.91
C GLY A 90 -11.42 -5.72 0.71
N SER A 91 -12.09 -5.97 1.81
CA SER A 91 -13.49 -6.38 1.88
C SER A 91 -14.21 -5.73 3.07
N ASN A 92 -15.49 -5.39 2.88
CA ASN A 92 -16.42 -4.97 3.93
C ASN A 92 -17.49 -6.04 4.19
N GLY A 93 -17.23 -7.29 3.79
CA GLY A 93 -18.20 -8.38 3.91
C GLY A 93 -18.31 -9.02 5.29
N PHE A 94 -17.68 -8.47 6.32
CA PHE A 94 -17.73 -9.00 7.68
C PHE A 94 -19.01 -8.55 8.40
N VAL A 95 -19.59 -9.45 9.21
CA VAL A 95 -20.82 -9.18 9.98
C VAL A 95 -20.47 -8.60 11.36
N ASP A 96 -19.44 -9.18 12.00
CA ASP A 96 -19.11 -8.91 13.40
C ASP A 96 -17.87 -8.02 13.56
N ALA A 97 -17.28 -7.56 12.46
CA ALA A 97 -16.08 -6.72 12.45
C ALA A 97 -16.15 -5.66 11.34
N LYS A 98 -15.42 -4.58 11.52
CA LYS A 98 -15.19 -3.60 10.44
C LYS A 98 -14.15 -4.14 9.47
N GLY A 99 -14.29 -3.81 8.19
CA GLY A 99 -13.29 -4.11 7.17
C GLY A 99 -12.51 -2.85 6.80
N LEU A 100 -11.52 -2.50 7.58
CA LEU A 100 -10.63 -1.41 7.25
C LEU A 100 -9.15 -1.92 7.18
N PHE A 101 -8.72 -2.46 6.05
CA PHE A 101 -9.50 -2.55 4.80
C PHE A 101 -10.02 -3.97 4.53
N GLY A 102 -9.89 -4.90 5.47
CA GLY A 102 -10.53 -6.21 5.44
C GLY A 102 -9.88 -7.26 4.52
N GLY A 103 -8.59 -7.11 4.19
CA GLY A 103 -7.90 -8.07 3.31
C GLY A 103 -7.23 -9.24 4.03
N SER A 104 -7.06 -9.15 5.36
CA SER A 104 -6.34 -10.14 6.16
C SER A 104 -7.28 -11.22 6.70
N ALA A 105 -7.98 -11.92 5.80
CA ALA A 105 -8.85 -13.05 6.11
C ALA A 105 -8.71 -14.16 5.07
N ARG A 106 -9.08 -15.39 5.45
CA ARG A 106 -8.99 -16.55 4.56
C ARG A 106 -9.93 -16.47 3.36
N HIS A 107 -11.14 -15.93 3.58
CA HIS A 107 -12.12 -15.69 2.51
C HIS A 107 -12.63 -14.27 2.59
N LEU A 108 -12.87 -13.70 1.42
CA LEU A 108 -13.40 -12.35 1.26
C LEU A 108 -14.64 -12.39 0.38
N VAL A 109 -15.63 -11.58 0.71
CA VAL A 109 -16.77 -11.27 -0.17
C VAL A 109 -16.63 -9.82 -0.59
N THR A 110 -16.61 -9.55 -1.90
CA THR A 110 -16.37 -8.19 -2.42
C THR A 110 -16.97 -8.03 -3.81
N PRO A 111 -17.42 -6.82 -4.19
CA PRO A 111 -17.94 -6.55 -5.53
C PRO A 111 -16.90 -6.85 -6.63
N VAL A 112 -17.35 -7.46 -7.73
CA VAL A 112 -16.51 -7.77 -8.92
C VAL A 112 -15.73 -6.54 -9.40
N LYS A 113 -16.32 -5.36 -9.36
CA LYS A 113 -15.69 -4.10 -9.79
C LYS A 113 -14.51 -3.65 -8.92
N ARG A 114 -14.35 -4.20 -7.72
CA ARG A 114 -13.26 -3.85 -6.80
C ARG A 114 -12.01 -4.71 -6.97
N ILE A 115 -12.13 -5.85 -7.63
CA ILE A 115 -11.02 -6.77 -7.82
C ILE A 115 -10.34 -6.52 -9.16
N THR A 116 -9.07 -6.90 -9.24
CA THR A 116 -8.30 -6.86 -10.49
C THR A 116 -7.77 -8.26 -10.79
N LYS A 117 -8.14 -8.80 -11.95
CA LYS A 117 -7.55 -10.06 -12.43
C LYS A 117 -6.06 -9.84 -12.71
N ILE A 118 -5.22 -10.72 -12.20
CA ILE A 118 -3.77 -10.66 -12.36
C ILE A 118 -3.26 -11.95 -13.04
N ASN A 119 -2.09 -11.84 -13.69
CA ASN A 119 -1.43 -13.01 -14.25
C ASN A 119 -0.95 -13.93 -13.11
N SER A 120 -1.18 -15.23 -13.25
CA SER A 120 -0.76 -16.24 -12.28
C SER A 120 0.76 -16.27 -12.03
N GLU A 121 1.57 -15.87 -13.01
CA GLU A 121 3.02 -15.77 -12.88
C GLU A 121 3.47 -14.71 -11.87
N ILE A 122 2.63 -13.71 -11.58
CA ILE A 122 2.93 -12.68 -10.57
C ILE A 122 2.97 -13.30 -9.17
N GLY A 123 2.09 -14.28 -8.90
CA GLY A 123 2.05 -15.01 -7.63
C GLY A 123 1.90 -14.08 -6.43
N GLU A 124 2.68 -14.33 -5.40
CA GLU A 124 2.69 -13.53 -4.16
C GLU A 124 3.03 -12.04 -4.38
N LYS A 125 3.80 -11.70 -5.42
CA LYS A 125 4.14 -10.31 -5.74
C LYS A 125 2.92 -9.46 -6.07
N GLY A 126 1.79 -10.08 -6.38
CA GLY A 126 0.52 -9.39 -6.60
C GLY A 126 0.05 -8.55 -5.40
N VAL A 127 0.49 -8.84 -4.17
CA VAL A 127 0.20 -8.02 -2.98
C VAL A 127 0.71 -6.58 -3.14
N LEU A 128 1.75 -6.35 -3.95
CA LEU A 128 2.30 -5.02 -4.20
C LEU A 128 1.42 -4.14 -5.09
N TYR A 129 0.31 -4.65 -5.64
CA TYR A 129 -0.57 -3.87 -6.53
C TYR A 129 -1.10 -2.59 -5.88
N ALA A 130 -1.45 -2.64 -4.59
CA ALA A 130 -1.92 -1.46 -3.87
C ALA A 130 -0.86 -0.36 -3.82
N LEU A 131 0.35 -0.71 -3.39
CA LEU A 131 1.46 0.24 -3.32
C LEU A 131 1.93 0.70 -4.71
N ALA A 132 1.87 -0.18 -5.72
CA ALA A 132 2.16 0.19 -7.10
C ALA A 132 1.12 1.19 -7.63
N ALA A 133 -0.16 1.01 -7.31
CA ALA A 133 -1.20 1.97 -7.65
C ALA A 133 -1.00 3.32 -6.94
N THR A 134 -0.61 3.31 -5.65
CA THR A 134 -0.26 4.51 -4.90
C THR A 134 0.93 5.24 -5.53
N ALA A 135 2.01 4.53 -5.84
CA ALA A 135 3.18 5.11 -6.50
C ALA A 135 2.82 5.70 -7.87
N ARG A 136 2.04 4.97 -8.67
CA ARG A 136 1.59 5.48 -9.97
C ARG A 136 0.69 6.70 -9.82
N HIS A 137 -0.25 6.69 -8.88
CA HIS A 137 -1.15 7.83 -8.64
C HIS A 137 -0.36 9.09 -8.29
N ALA A 138 0.63 8.97 -7.43
CA ALA A 138 1.51 10.09 -7.07
C ALA A 138 2.26 10.68 -8.28
N LEU A 139 2.59 9.84 -9.28
CA LEU A 139 3.34 10.22 -10.49
C LEU A 139 2.47 10.69 -11.66
N THR A 140 1.14 10.67 -11.54
CA THR A 140 0.21 10.90 -12.68
C THR A 140 -0.82 11.97 -12.43
N GLY A 141 -0.66 12.82 -11.42
CA GLY A 141 -1.52 14.00 -11.22
C GLY A 141 -1.37 15.01 -12.38
N PRO A 142 -2.33 15.93 -12.57
CA PRO A 142 -2.32 16.89 -13.69
C PRO A 142 -1.02 17.69 -13.80
N ASP A 143 -0.41 18.02 -12.65
CA ASP A 143 0.83 18.80 -12.56
C ASP A 143 1.98 17.98 -11.96
N ALA A 144 1.83 16.63 -11.86
CA ALA A 144 2.82 15.80 -11.24
C ALA A 144 4.14 15.79 -12.02
N LYS A 145 5.23 16.03 -11.30
CA LYS A 145 6.58 15.92 -11.83
C LYS A 145 7.20 14.60 -11.41
N PHE A 146 8.08 14.07 -12.23
CA PHE A 146 8.89 12.93 -11.81
C PHE A 146 9.89 13.35 -10.72
N PRO A 147 10.05 12.50 -9.67
CA PRO A 147 11.04 12.80 -8.64
C PRO A 147 12.46 12.75 -9.19
N ASP A 148 13.30 13.67 -8.77
CA ASP A 148 14.74 13.57 -8.89
C ASP A 148 15.41 13.13 -7.57
N LEU A 149 14.64 13.19 -6.46
CA LEU A 149 14.98 12.57 -5.18
C LEU A 149 13.77 11.81 -4.60
N ILE A 150 14.03 10.60 -4.09
CA ILE A 150 13.06 9.82 -3.30
C ILE A 150 13.65 9.55 -1.92
N ILE A 151 12.88 9.80 -0.87
CA ILE A 151 13.29 9.59 0.52
C ILE A 151 12.68 8.30 1.03
N GLY A 152 13.54 7.32 1.35
CA GLY A 152 13.17 5.97 1.81
C GLY A 152 13.18 4.94 0.68
N HIS A 153 13.93 3.84 0.88
CA HIS A 153 14.06 2.71 -0.04
C HIS A 153 13.26 1.49 0.44
N GLY A 154 12.09 1.74 1.05
CA GLY A 154 11.08 0.72 1.38
C GLY A 154 10.32 0.25 0.12
N ALA A 155 9.23 -0.51 0.32
CA ALA A 155 8.42 -1.02 -0.80
C ALA A 155 7.89 0.13 -1.70
N LEU A 156 7.34 1.19 -1.10
CA LEU A 156 6.81 2.33 -1.85
C LEU A 156 7.92 3.10 -2.58
N GLY A 157 9.04 3.41 -1.93
CA GLY A 157 10.14 4.14 -2.56
C GLY A 157 10.76 3.37 -3.74
N ARG A 158 10.90 2.04 -3.61
CA ARG A 158 11.35 1.16 -4.71
C ARG A 158 10.37 1.18 -5.88
N LEU A 159 9.08 1.17 -5.63
CA LEU A 159 8.05 1.24 -6.66
C LEU A 159 8.04 2.60 -7.34
N LEU A 160 8.13 3.70 -6.58
CA LEU A 160 8.25 5.05 -7.12
C LEU A 160 9.45 5.16 -8.06
N ALA A 161 10.65 4.73 -7.64
CA ALA A 161 11.85 4.80 -8.46
C ALA A 161 11.71 4.00 -9.77
N ARG A 162 11.22 2.76 -9.68
CA ARG A 162 11.04 1.88 -10.85
C ARG A 162 9.95 2.38 -11.79
N ILE A 163 8.81 2.83 -11.26
CA ILE A 163 7.70 3.35 -12.08
C ILE A 163 8.10 4.66 -12.75
N THR A 164 8.88 5.54 -12.07
CA THR A 164 9.45 6.74 -12.68
C THR A 164 10.24 6.40 -13.94
N ILE A 165 11.16 5.44 -13.86
CA ILE A 165 11.99 5.01 -15.01
C ILE A 165 11.11 4.39 -16.11
N ILE A 166 10.19 3.50 -15.76
CA ILE A 166 9.29 2.85 -16.72
C ILE A 166 8.41 3.88 -17.43
N ALA A 167 8.00 4.93 -16.75
CA ALA A 167 7.20 6.02 -17.31
C ALA A 167 8.01 7.03 -18.14
N GLY A 168 9.34 6.81 -18.31
CA GLY A 168 10.22 7.65 -19.12
C GLY A 168 10.88 8.79 -18.34
N GLY A 169 10.73 8.84 -17.02
CA GLY A 169 11.46 9.77 -16.15
C GLY A 169 12.94 9.41 -16.04
N LYS A 170 13.76 10.40 -15.66
CA LYS A 170 15.18 10.14 -15.34
C LYS A 170 15.27 9.28 -14.07
N PRO A 171 16.30 8.42 -13.95
CA PRO A 171 16.54 7.70 -12.70
C PRO A 171 16.70 8.65 -11.52
N PRO A 172 15.87 8.54 -10.47
CA PRO A 172 16.00 9.37 -9.28
C PRO A 172 17.18 8.93 -8.42
N THR A 173 17.73 9.83 -7.61
CA THR A 173 18.50 9.48 -6.42
C THR A 173 17.53 8.97 -5.34
N VAL A 174 17.91 7.95 -4.59
CA VAL A 174 17.10 7.45 -3.46
C VAL A 174 17.92 7.49 -2.18
N TRP A 175 17.39 8.11 -1.14
CA TRP A 175 18.02 8.13 0.18
C TRP A 175 17.53 6.97 1.04
N GLU A 176 18.47 6.30 1.70
CA GLU A 176 18.17 5.24 2.66
C GLU A 176 19.22 5.21 3.79
N ILE A 177 18.75 5.22 5.03
CA ILE A 177 19.61 5.18 6.23
C ILE A 177 19.87 3.76 6.71
N ASP A 178 18.96 2.82 6.43
CA ASP A 178 19.13 1.41 6.83
C ASP A 178 19.99 0.66 5.79
N LYS A 179 21.20 0.32 6.19
CA LYS A 179 22.15 -0.43 5.35
C LYS A 179 21.56 -1.73 4.78
N LYS A 180 20.61 -2.36 5.46
CA LYS A 180 19.94 -3.58 5.00
C LYS A 180 19.00 -3.33 3.81
N ARG A 181 18.56 -2.09 3.61
CA ARG A 181 17.63 -1.70 2.55
C ARG A 181 18.31 -1.08 1.33
N VAL A 182 19.60 -0.78 1.40
CA VAL A 182 20.34 -0.17 0.26
C VAL A 182 20.37 -1.07 -0.96
N SER A 183 20.43 -2.38 -0.77
CA SER A 183 20.48 -3.36 -1.88
C SER A 183 19.17 -3.45 -2.68
N GLY A 184 19.24 -3.97 -3.91
CA GLY A 184 18.09 -4.25 -4.77
C GLY A 184 17.59 -3.05 -5.59
N ALA A 185 18.39 -1.99 -5.70
CA ALA A 185 18.19 -0.95 -6.70
C ALA A 185 18.36 -1.53 -8.13
N SER A 186 17.59 -1.02 -9.06
CA SER A 186 17.66 -1.41 -10.47
C SER A 186 17.50 -0.19 -11.35
N GLY A 187 18.61 0.28 -11.91
CA GLY A 187 18.62 1.43 -12.81
C GLY A 187 18.60 2.80 -12.13
N TYR A 188 18.75 2.88 -10.81
CA TYR A 188 18.84 4.11 -10.03
C TYR A 188 19.85 3.95 -8.89
N GLU A 189 20.29 5.06 -8.32
CA GLU A 189 21.26 5.10 -7.23
C GLU A 189 20.57 5.14 -5.86
N VAL A 190 21.14 4.44 -4.88
CA VAL A 190 20.73 4.52 -3.46
C VAL A 190 21.93 4.93 -2.63
N MET A 191 21.78 5.99 -1.83
CA MET A 191 22.83 6.52 -0.99
C MET A 191 22.32 6.93 0.40
N HIS A 192 23.24 7.07 1.33
CA HIS A 192 22.94 7.67 2.61
C HIS A 192 22.82 9.20 2.45
N PRO A 193 21.83 9.88 3.06
CA PRO A 193 21.65 11.33 2.92
C PRO A 193 22.92 12.13 3.27
N ASP A 194 23.68 11.72 4.30
CA ASP A 194 24.92 12.39 4.70
C ASP A 194 26.02 12.37 3.63
N SER A 195 25.91 11.46 2.65
CA SER A 195 26.84 11.34 1.53
C SER A 195 26.44 12.18 0.33
N ASP A 196 25.24 12.75 0.36
CA ASP A 196 24.69 13.53 -0.72
C ASP A 196 25.04 15.01 -0.58
N THR A 197 25.84 15.52 -1.51
CA THR A 197 26.24 16.94 -1.53
C THR A 197 25.35 17.79 -2.42
N ARG A 198 24.40 17.19 -3.13
CA ARG A 198 23.49 17.89 -4.04
C ARG A 198 22.51 18.77 -3.28
N LYS A 199 22.29 20.02 -3.78
CA LYS A 199 21.43 21.04 -3.16
C LYS A 199 20.49 21.71 -4.18
N ASP A 200 20.13 21.00 -5.23
CA ASP A 200 19.33 21.54 -6.34
C ASP A 200 18.21 20.58 -6.79
N TYR A 201 17.72 19.75 -5.86
CA TYR A 201 16.58 18.88 -6.17
C TYR A 201 15.32 19.68 -6.47
N SER A 202 14.72 19.44 -7.62
CA SER A 202 13.54 20.17 -8.08
C SER A 202 12.22 19.50 -7.71
N CYS A 203 12.25 18.19 -7.50
CA CYS A 203 11.07 17.41 -7.12
C CYS A 203 11.47 16.26 -6.19
N VAL A 204 10.98 16.30 -4.96
CA VAL A 204 11.30 15.33 -3.90
C VAL A 204 10.05 14.56 -3.52
N TYR A 205 10.14 13.22 -3.50
CA TYR A 205 9.04 12.37 -3.04
C TYR A 205 9.42 11.72 -1.72
N ASP A 206 8.66 11.97 -0.68
CA ASP A 206 8.85 11.25 0.58
C ASP A 206 8.00 9.99 0.65
N ALA A 207 8.68 8.85 0.84
CA ALA A 207 8.10 7.55 1.11
C ALA A 207 8.53 7.00 2.48
N SER A 208 9.17 7.82 3.33
CA SER A 208 9.65 7.43 4.65
C SER A 208 8.57 7.55 5.73
N GLY A 209 7.64 8.49 5.56
CA GLY A 209 6.64 8.85 6.56
C GLY A 209 7.21 9.61 7.78
N ARG A 210 8.41 10.20 7.64
CA ARG A 210 9.14 10.92 8.68
C ARG A 210 9.00 12.43 8.52
N SER A 211 7.93 13.00 9.10
CA SER A 211 7.68 14.45 9.06
C SER A 211 8.74 15.30 9.76
N ASP A 212 9.43 14.72 10.73
CA ASP A 212 10.49 15.35 11.53
C ASP A 212 11.79 15.64 10.73
N LEU A 213 11.91 15.12 9.51
CA LEU A 213 13.07 15.33 8.63
C LEU A 213 12.81 16.36 7.52
N LEU A 214 11.68 17.06 7.54
CA LEU A 214 11.28 17.96 6.45
C LEU A 214 12.27 19.11 6.26
N ASP A 215 12.78 19.69 7.34
CA ASP A 215 13.77 20.77 7.29
C ASP A 215 15.08 20.32 6.63
N ASP A 216 15.51 19.09 6.89
CA ASP A 216 16.70 18.52 6.26
C ASP A 216 16.48 18.37 4.74
N TRP A 217 15.31 17.93 4.33
CA TRP A 217 14.98 17.78 2.90
C TRP A 217 14.96 19.12 2.19
N ILE A 218 14.35 20.15 2.80
CA ILE A 218 14.30 21.51 2.27
C ILE A 218 15.72 22.05 2.04
N GLY A 219 16.67 21.74 2.92
CA GLY A 219 18.07 22.12 2.77
C GLY A 219 18.79 21.53 1.54
N HIS A 220 18.18 20.55 0.87
CA HIS A 220 18.68 19.94 -0.38
C HIS A 220 17.87 20.35 -1.62
N CYS A 221 16.82 21.13 -1.45
CA CYS A 221 15.93 21.54 -2.53
C CYS A 221 16.41 22.79 -3.27
N ALA A 222 16.10 22.85 -4.56
CA ALA A 222 16.21 24.09 -5.35
C ALA A 222 15.11 25.08 -4.94
N VAL A 223 15.31 26.36 -5.27
CA VAL A 223 14.24 27.37 -5.11
C VAL A 223 13.05 27.03 -6.03
N GLY A 224 11.85 27.00 -5.45
CA GLY A 224 10.63 26.64 -6.19
C GLY A 224 10.46 25.13 -6.44
N SER A 225 11.18 24.31 -5.70
CA SER A 225 11.01 22.84 -5.72
C SER A 225 9.66 22.41 -5.17
N GLU A 226 9.29 21.19 -5.52
CA GLU A 226 8.08 20.52 -5.04
C GLU A 226 8.45 19.37 -4.11
N ILE A 227 7.78 19.24 -2.97
CA ILE A 227 7.89 18.10 -2.07
C ILE A 227 6.54 17.38 -2.03
N VAL A 228 6.52 16.14 -2.50
CA VAL A 228 5.33 15.28 -2.51
C VAL A 228 5.40 14.30 -1.34
N LEU A 229 4.46 14.39 -0.44
CA LEU A 229 4.34 13.53 0.72
C LEU A 229 3.56 12.27 0.33
N ALA A 230 4.26 11.23 -0.11
CA ALA A 230 3.66 9.96 -0.55
C ALA A 230 3.56 8.93 0.60
N GLY A 231 4.20 9.18 1.72
CA GLY A 231 4.12 8.36 2.93
C GLY A 231 2.82 8.58 3.71
N PHE A 232 2.65 7.80 4.77
CA PHE A 232 1.58 7.99 5.75
C PHE A 232 2.18 8.57 7.03
N TYR A 233 1.65 9.69 7.49
CA TYR A 233 2.19 10.46 8.62
C TYR A 233 1.26 10.36 9.82
N ALA A 234 1.80 10.00 10.98
CA ALA A 234 1.06 9.92 12.24
C ALA A 234 0.88 11.30 12.87
N ASP A 235 1.88 12.17 12.71
CA ASP A 235 1.92 13.49 13.32
C ASP A 235 1.55 14.59 12.32
N ARG A 236 1.07 15.72 12.85
CA ARG A 236 0.86 16.92 12.02
C ARG A 236 2.22 17.48 11.60
N ILE A 237 2.32 17.84 10.35
CA ILE A 237 3.42 18.66 9.84
C ILE A 237 3.09 20.09 10.26
N ASN A 238 3.90 20.67 11.10
CA ASN A 238 3.75 22.06 11.59
C ASN A 238 4.50 23.01 10.68
#